data_804881bf9fc55e384163ecc69125082c
#
_entry.id   804881bf9fc55e384163ecc69125082c
#
_cell.length_a   1.000
_cell.length_b   1.000
_cell.length_c   1.000
_cell.angle_alpha   90.00
_cell.angle_beta   90.00
_cell.angle_gamma   90.00
#
_symmetry.space_group_name_H-M   'P 1'
#
loop_
_entity.id
_entity.type
_entity.pdbx_description
1 polymer ?
#
loop_
_entity_poly.entity_id
_entity_poly.type
_entity_poly.pdbx_seq_one_letter_code
_entity_poly.pdbx_strand_id
1 'polypeptide(L)'
;MFFQLAPPSSLAYFESLVRDDEHFPLLEAAASIAQDEYPDLDIQQVLGDVDQLQARLHRRVSNDAPPLQRLRALAQFFYRDMGFGGNVNNFYDPDNSHLNAVLKTRRGIPISLAVLWLELAQGLGLKAMGVGFPGHFMVKVSLPQGQVVVDPFTGESLSREDLIERLQPHQQAMGLVGDNEVPLGLYLQPCPPRDIVARMLRNLKEIHRTAEDWPRLLAVSERLVRLLPTVWDELRDRGLVLAELGHLQQAERDLAGYLAQADDAPDRAAITQRLRDIRRALH
;
A
#
# COMPACT_ATOMS: atom_id res chain seq x y z
N MET A 1 5.73 43.02 -1.70
CA MET A 1 4.79 42.14 -2.45
C MET A 1 4.95 40.74 -1.90
N PHE A 2 4.07 40.29 -1.01
CA PHE A 2 4.13 38.94 -0.45
C PHE A 2 3.47 38.00 -1.46
N PHE A 3 4.25 37.11 -2.07
CA PHE A 3 3.71 36.02 -2.87
C PHE A 3 3.07 34.99 -1.89
N GLN A 4 1.78 35.00 -1.75
CA GLN A 4 1.05 33.88 -1.19
C GLN A 4 1.07 32.78 -2.23
N LEU A 5 2.02 31.84 -2.09
CA LEU A 5 1.96 30.58 -2.83
C LEU A 5 0.76 29.80 -2.30
N ALA A 6 -0.18 29.47 -3.18
CA ALA A 6 -1.25 28.56 -2.82
C ALA A 6 -0.64 27.23 -2.36
N PRO A 7 -1.19 26.60 -1.31
CA PRO A 7 -0.70 25.28 -0.88
C PRO A 7 -0.82 24.29 -2.05
N PRO A 8 0.12 23.34 -2.17
CA PRO A 8 0.05 22.31 -3.20
C PRO A 8 -1.23 21.49 -3.05
N SER A 9 -1.79 21.00 -4.16
CA SER A 9 -2.88 20.04 -4.11
C SER A 9 -2.43 18.74 -3.43
N SER A 10 -3.37 17.93 -2.91
CA SER A 10 -3.08 16.61 -2.30
C SER A 10 -2.26 15.72 -3.25
N LEU A 11 -2.58 15.74 -4.54
CA LEU A 11 -1.84 14.98 -5.56
C LEU A 11 -0.42 15.53 -5.78
N ALA A 12 -0.24 16.85 -5.84
CA ALA A 12 1.08 17.47 -6.00
C ALA A 12 1.97 17.21 -4.77
N TYR A 13 1.37 17.24 -3.58
CA TYR A 13 2.06 16.87 -2.36
C TYR A 13 2.51 15.41 -2.38
N PHE A 14 1.59 14.47 -2.68
CA PHE A 14 1.92 13.05 -2.84
C PHE A 14 3.05 12.83 -3.85
N GLU A 15 2.97 13.46 -5.04
CA GLU A 15 4.01 13.37 -6.07
C GLU A 15 5.38 13.81 -5.56
N SER A 16 5.44 14.84 -4.71
CA SER A 16 6.69 15.29 -4.11
C SER A 16 7.31 14.27 -3.15
N LEU A 17 6.46 13.54 -2.39
CA LEU A 17 6.90 12.51 -1.43
C LEU A 17 7.46 11.26 -2.12
N VAL A 18 6.89 10.90 -3.29
CA VAL A 18 7.24 9.64 -3.97
C VAL A 18 8.27 9.79 -5.08
N ARG A 19 8.91 10.97 -5.17
CA ARG A 19 9.87 11.28 -6.24
C ARG A 19 11.17 10.48 -6.14
N ASP A 20 11.63 10.23 -4.91
CA ASP A 20 12.92 9.59 -4.62
C ASP A 20 12.72 8.29 -3.86
N ASP A 21 13.44 7.23 -4.25
CA ASP A 21 13.41 5.93 -3.57
C ASP A 21 14.42 5.84 -2.42
N GLU A 22 15.51 6.61 -2.46
CA GLU A 22 16.54 6.58 -1.43
C GLU A 22 16.03 7.10 -0.08
N HIS A 23 15.17 8.12 -0.12
CA HIS A 23 14.57 8.75 1.07
C HIS A 23 13.04 8.69 1.06
N PHE A 24 12.49 7.54 0.67
CA PHE A 24 11.04 7.38 0.54
C PHE A 24 10.34 7.44 1.92
N PRO A 25 9.52 8.46 2.20
CA PRO A 25 8.86 8.63 3.50
C PRO A 25 7.58 7.76 3.56
N LEU A 26 7.74 6.47 3.85
CA LEU A 26 6.66 5.48 3.78
C LEU A 26 5.41 5.90 4.56
N LEU A 27 5.58 6.29 5.84
CA LEU A 27 4.45 6.67 6.70
C LEU A 27 3.68 7.87 6.14
N GLU A 28 4.41 8.91 5.74
CA GLU A 28 3.83 10.17 5.23
C GLU A 28 3.17 9.96 3.87
N ALA A 29 3.80 9.23 2.96
CA ALA A 29 3.21 8.87 1.66
C ALA A 29 1.93 8.03 1.84
N ALA A 30 1.93 7.05 2.74
CA ALA A 30 0.76 6.24 3.05
C ALA A 30 -0.35 7.06 3.73
N ALA A 31 -0.01 7.99 4.63
CA ALA A 31 -0.98 8.87 5.28
C ALA A 31 -1.64 9.83 4.27
N SER A 32 -0.88 10.33 3.29
CA SER A 32 -1.38 11.29 2.29
C SER A 32 -2.42 10.70 1.34
N ILE A 33 -2.51 9.37 1.22
CA ILE A 33 -3.55 8.69 0.42
C ILE A 33 -4.96 9.10 0.91
N ALA A 34 -5.12 9.27 2.22
CA ALA A 34 -6.40 9.60 2.82
C ALA A 34 -6.93 11.00 2.47
N GLN A 35 -6.09 11.91 1.95
CA GLN A 35 -6.51 13.29 1.64
C GLN A 35 -7.54 13.38 0.50
N ASP A 36 -7.69 12.35 -0.31
CA ASP A 36 -8.73 12.33 -1.36
C ASP A 36 -10.12 12.08 -0.76
N GLU A 37 -10.20 11.31 0.33
CA GLU A 37 -11.44 11.05 1.07
C GLU A 37 -11.68 12.08 2.19
N TYR A 38 -10.61 12.59 2.79
CA TYR A 38 -10.60 13.56 3.89
C TYR A 38 -9.83 14.81 3.49
N PRO A 39 -10.43 15.74 2.69
CA PRO A 39 -9.71 16.91 2.14
C PRO A 39 -9.12 17.84 3.20
N ASP A 40 -9.73 17.90 4.40
CA ASP A 40 -9.27 18.73 5.53
C ASP A 40 -8.27 18.00 6.44
N LEU A 41 -7.81 16.79 6.04
CA LEU A 41 -6.88 16.00 6.85
C LEU A 41 -5.52 16.69 6.93
N ASP A 42 -5.11 17.00 8.15
CA ASP A 42 -3.76 17.44 8.47
C ASP A 42 -2.84 16.21 8.59
N ILE A 43 -1.96 16.02 7.62
CA ILE A 43 -0.98 14.93 7.61
C ILE A 43 -0.02 15.05 8.80
N GLN A 44 0.37 16.25 9.20
CA GLN A 44 1.26 16.45 10.35
C GLN A 44 0.61 15.99 11.66
N GLN A 45 -0.71 16.10 11.77
CA GLN A 45 -1.43 15.52 12.91
C GLN A 45 -1.35 13.99 12.90
N VAL A 46 -1.49 13.35 11.74
CA VAL A 46 -1.36 11.88 11.61
C VAL A 46 0.03 11.41 12.01
N LEU A 47 1.07 12.09 11.53
CA LEU A 47 2.46 11.80 11.91
C LEU A 47 2.69 12.01 13.41
N GLY A 48 2.19 13.11 13.97
CA GLY A 48 2.27 13.41 15.40
C GLY A 48 1.56 12.36 16.28
N ASP A 49 0.44 11.79 15.81
CA ASP A 49 -0.24 10.70 16.52
C ASP A 49 0.63 9.43 16.57
N VAL A 50 1.35 9.12 15.48
CA VAL A 50 2.31 7.99 15.44
C VAL A 50 3.52 8.28 16.32
N ASP A 51 4.05 9.50 16.33
CA ASP A 51 5.14 9.92 17.22
C ASP A 51 4.75 9.76 18.70
N GLN A 52 3.50 10.08 19.06
CA GLN A 52 2.99 9.86 20.41
C GLN A 52 2.95 8.36 20.76
N LEU A 53 2.53 7.49 19.82
CA LEU A 53 2.61 6.03 20.03
C LEU A 53 4.05 5.58 20.21
N GLN A 54 4.96 6.08 19.39
CA GLN A 54 6.40 5.80 19.47
C GLN A 54 6.98 6.22 20.85
N ALA A 55 6.67 7.43 21.32
CA ALA A 55 7.11 7.92 22.61
C ALA A 55 6.55 7.09 23.78
N ARG A 56 5.28 6.61 23.68
CA ARG A 56 4.68 5.72 24.67
C ARG A 56 5.34 4.35 24.70
N LEU A 57 5.68 3.81 23.54
CA LEU A 57 6.35 2.53 23.36
C LEU A 57 7.79 2.59 23.95
N HIS A 58 8.54 3.66 23.65
CA HIS A 58 9.90 3.87 24.18
C HIS A 58 9.94 3.86 25.71
N ARG A 59 8.94 4.40 26.41
CA ARG A 59 8.91 4.37 27.88
C ARG A 59 8.75 2.97 28.48
N ARG A 60 8.42 1.96 27.68
CA ARG A 60 8.22 0.57 28.12
C ARG A 60 9.42 -0.34 27.82
N VAL A 61 10.39 0.17 27.09
CA VAL A 61 11.53 -0.61 26.62
C VAL A 61 12.81 0.05 27.12
N SER A 62 13.67 -0.71 27.80
CA SER A 62 14.99 -0.22 28.19
C SER A 62 15.83 0.03 26.94
N ASN A 63 16.69 1.08 26.98
CA ASN A 63 17.56 1.44 25.85
C ASN A 63 18.54 0.34 25.48
N ASP A 64 18.91 -0.52 26.42
CA ASP A 64 19.82 -1.65 26.27
C ASP A 64 19.08 -3.00 26.02
N ALA A 65 17.76 -2.96 25.90
CA ALA A 65 16.98 -4.19 25.67
C ALA A 65 17.41 -4.90 24.38
N PRO A 66 17.61 -6.23 24.42
CA PRO A 66 17.97 -6.99 23.23
C PRO A 66 16.82 -7.00 22.19
N PRO A 67 17.11 -7.19 20.89
CA PRO A 67 16.13 -7.10 19.82
C PRO A 67 14.88 -7.98 20.02
N LEU A 68 15.02 -9.18 20.56
CA LEU A 68 13.89 -10.07 20.85
C LEU A 68 12.96 -9.47 21.93
N GLN A 69 13.51 -8.83 22.95
CA GLN A 69 12.71 -8.17 23.98
C GLN A 69 11.98 -6.94 23.41
N ARG A 70 12.64 -6.16 22.56
CA ARG A 70 12.02 -5.03 21.85
C ARG A 70 10.85 -5.50 20.97
N LEU A 71 11.04 -6.59 20.23
CA LEU A 71 9.97 -7.21 19.40
C LEU A 71 8.76 -7.64 20.24
N ARG A 72 9.00 -8.31 21.38
CA ARG A 72 7.93 -8.71 22.30
C ARG A 72 7.19 -7.52 22.90
N ALA A 73 7.92 -6.49 23.28
CA ALA A 73 7.33 -5.24 23.81
C ALA A 73 6.49 -4.53 22.76
N LEU A 74 6.97 -4.45 21.49
CA LEU A 74 6.20 -3.91 20.39
C LEU A 74 4.91 -4.69 20.15
N ALA A 75 4.97 -6.02 20.06
CA ALA A 75 3.81 -6.88 19.85
C ALA A 75 2.78 -6.71 20.98
N GLN A 76 3.22 -6.74 22.25
CA GLN A 76 2.36 -6.50 23.41
C GLN A 76 1.72 -5.11 23.34
N PHE A 77 2.51 -4.06 23.06
CA PHE A 77 2.04 -2.69 22.97
C PHE A 77 1.01 -2.52 21.85
N PHE A 78 1.34 -2.97 20.63
CA PHE A 78 0.53 -2.75 19.44
C PHE A 78 -0.83 -3.49 19.54
N TYR A 79 -0.79 -4.79 19.79
CA TYR A 79 -1.99 -5.64 19.72
C TYR A 79 -2.79 -5.67 21.01
N ARG A 80 -2.14 -5.64 22.18
CA ARG A 80 -2.83 -5.78 23.48
C ARG A 80 -3.15 -4.43 24.10
N ASP A 81 -2.15 -3.55 24.20
CA ASP A 81 -2.33 -2.31 24.97
C ASP A 81 -3.03 -1.22 24.13
N MET A 82 -2.67 -1.11 22.83
CA MET A 82 -3.30 -0.15 21.90
C MET A 82 -4.49 -0.75 21.16
N GLY A 83 -4.64 -2.07 21.15
CA GLY A 83 -5.78 -2.78 20.59
C GLY A 83 -5.82 -2.78 19.06
N PHE A 84 -4.71 -2.53 18.35
CA PHE A 84 -4.67 -2.65 16.90
C PHE A 84 -4.92 -4.10 16.45
N GLY A 85 -5.58 -4.25 15.33
CA GLY A 85 -5.83 -5.56 14.73
C GLY A 85 -6.66 -5.47 13.48
N GLY A 86 -6.86 -6.61 12.83
CA GLY A 86 -7.62 -6.71 11.60
C GLY A 86 -9.10 -6.39 11.76
N ASN A 87 -9.69 -5.75 10.75
CA ASN A 87 -11.14 -5.57 10.67
C ASN A 87 -11.79 -6.81 10.04
N VAL A 88 -12.09 -7.81 10.88
CA VAL A 88 -12.66 -9.09 10.43
C VAL A 88 -14.09 -8.92 9.93
N ASN A 89 -14.85 -7.98 10.52
CA ASN A 89 -16.27 -7.82 10.23
C ASN A 89 -16.56 -7.04 8.95
N ASN A 90 -15.65 -6.16 8.55
CA ASN A 90 -15.79 -5.32 7.36
C ASN A 90 -14.43 -5.13 6.67
N PHE A 91 -13.89 -6.21 6.07
CA PHE A 91 -12.56 -6.20 5.47
C PHE A 91 -12.43 -5.22 4.31
N TYR A 92 -13.46 -5.07 3.49
CA TYR A 92 -13.45 -4.24 2.28
C TYR A 92 -13.85 -2.78 2.51
N ASP A 93 -13.97 -2.34 3.76
CA ASP A 93 -14.18 -0.93 4.07
C ASP A 93 -12.94 -0.12 3.65
N PRO A 94 -13.07 0.93 2.80
CA PRO A 94 -11.95 1.78 2.40
C PRO A 94 -11.18 2.37 3.58
N ASP A 95 -11.85 2.67 4.69
CA ASP A 95 -11.25 3.23 5.90
C ASP A 95 -10.19 2.33 6.53
N ASN A 96 -10.24 1.02 6.27
CA ASN A 96 -9.19 0.09 6.69
C ASN A 96 -7.83 0.35 6.00
N SER A 97 -7.83 1.08 4.88
CA SER A 97 -6.62 1.46 4.13
C SER A 97 -6.12 2.86 4.49
N HIS A 98 -6.93 3.70 5.16
CA HIS A 98 -6.60 5.07 5.50
C HIS A 98 -6.00 5.17 6.91
N LEU A 99 -4.73 5.59 7.03
CA LEU A 99 -3.99 5.54 8.31
C LEU A 99 -4.64 6.38 9.41
N ASN A 100 -5.24 7.53 9.09
CA ASN A 100 -6.00 8.34 10.04
C ASN A 100 -7.20 7.58 10.63
N ALA A 101 -7.93 6.85 9.81
CA ALA A 101 -9.06 6.02 10.23
C ALA A 101 -8.57 4.81 11.06
N VAL A 102 -7.49 4.14 10.61
CA VAL A 102 -6.87 3.02 11.34
C VAL A 102 -6.34 3.46 12.71
N LEU A 103 -5.70 4.63 12.82
CA LEU A 103 -5.26 5.20 14.10
C LEU A 103 -6.44 5.46 15.05
N LYS A 104 -7.58 5.92 14.53
CA LYS A 104 -8.79 6.21 15.31
C LYS A 104 -9.51 4.93 15.74
N THR A 105 -9.74 4.01 14.82
CA THR A 105 -10.56 2.81 15.06
C THR A 105 -9.77 1.64 15.61
N ARG A 106 -8.44 1.65 15.51
CA ARG A 106 -7.54 0.53 15.80
C ARG A 106 -7.80 -0.69 14.92
N ARG A 107 -8.48 -0.51 13.80
CA ARG A 107 -8.81 -1.57 12.84
C ARG A 107 -8.30 -1.23 11.46
N GLY A 108 -7.75 -2.22 10.77
CA GLY A 108 -7.20 -2.05 9.43
C GLY A 108 -7.10 -3.37 8.66
N ILE A 109 -6.54 -3.30 7.48
CA ILE A 109 -6.13 -4.45 6.68
C ILE A 109 -4.64 -4.76 6.93
N PRO A 110 -4.13 -5.94 6.51
CA PRO A 110 -2.74 -6.32 6.81
C PRO A 110 -1.71 -5.26 6.47
N ILE A 111 -1.83 -4.61 5.31
CA ILE A 111 -0.83 -3.65 4.84
C ILE A 111 -0.87 -2.31 5.59
N SER A 112 -2.04 -1.78 5.92
CA SER A 112 -2.15 -0.52 6.68
C SER A 112 -1.65 -0.69 8.12
N LEU A 113 -1.96 -1.84 8.75
CA LEU A 113 -1.42 -2.21 10.04
C LEU A 113 0.10 -2.41 9.99
N ALA A 114 0.61 -3.02 8.90
CA ALA A 114 2.04 -3.21 8.70
C ALA A 114 2.80 -1.89 8.60
N VAL A 115 2.28 -0.87 7.92
CA VAL A 115 2.92 0.45 7.83
C VAL A 115 3.13 1.05 9.21
N LEU A 116 2.09 1.08 10.05
CA LEU A 116 2.19 1.59 11.44
C LEU A 116 3.13 0.73 12.29
N TRP A 117 3.07 -0.59 12.14
CA TRP A 117 3.91 -1.52 12.87
C TRP A 117 5.38 -1.37 12.49
N LEU A 118 5.69 -1.20 11.19
CA LEU A 118 7.05 -0.99 10.69
C LEU A 118 7.65 0.32 11.23
N GLU A 119 6.89 1.39 11.24
CA GLU A 119 7.31 2.68 11.80
C GLU A 119 7.72 2.54 13.27
N LEU A 120 6.85 1.91 14.08
CA LEU A 120 7.13 1.66 15.49
C LEU A 120 8.33 0.71 15.69
N ALA A 121 8.49 -0.29 14.83
CA ALA A 121 9.62 -1.22 14.88
C ALA A 121 10.95 -0.51 14.58
N GLN A 122 10.97 0.31 13.52
CA GLN A 122 12.15 1.09 13.15
C GLN A 122 12.54 2.08 14.26
N GLY A 123 11.56 2.75 14.87
CA GLY A 123 11.78 3.61 16.01
C GLY A 123 12.39 2.89 17.21
N LEU A 124 12.14 1.60 17.40
CA LEU A 124 12.83 0.76 18.41
C LEU A 124 14.19 0.25 17.93
N GLY A 125 14.65 0.61 16.73
CA GLY A 125 15.89 0.10 16.15
C GLY A 125 15.84 -1.38 15.73
N LEU A 126 14.64 -1.93 15.49
CA LEU A 126 14.45 -3.26 14.93
C LEU A 126 14.68 -3.24 13.41
N LYS A 127 15.39 -4.23 12.89
CA LYS A 127 15.52 -4.45 11.43
C LYS A 127 14.27 -5.16 10.92
N ALA A 128 13.22 -4.38 10.65
CA ALA A 128 11.93 -4.86 10.18
C ALA A 128 11.68 -4.41 8.73
N MET A 129 11.03 -5.26 7.92
CA MET A 129 10.71 -5.03 6.52
C MET A 129 9.33 -5.59 6.20
N GLY A 130 8.60 -4.91 5.31
CA GLY A 130 7.37 -5.44 4.73
C GLY A 130 7.66 -6.61 3.78
N VAL A 131 6.72 -7.53 3.66
CA VAL A 131 6.76 -8.68 2.77
C VAL A 131 5.46 -8.77 2.00
N GLY A 132 5.56 -8.68 0.67
CA GLY A 132 4.43 -8.82 -0.25
C GLY A 132 4.06 -10.28 -0.48
N PHE A 133 3.58 -10.96 0.57
CA PHE A 133 3.21 -12.37 0.47
C PHE A 133 1.95 -12.57 -0.41
N PRO A 134 1.84 -13.69 -1.18
CA PRO A 134 0.66 -13.97 -1.99
C PRO A 134 -0.63 -13.97 -1.16
N GLY A 135 -1.63 -13.21 -1.61
CA GLY A 135 -2.91 -13.07 -0.92
C GLY A 135 -2.87 -12.34 0.43
N HIS A 136 -1.67 -11.97 0.94
CA HIS A 136 -1.53 -11.35 2.25
C HIS A 136 -0.35 -10.36 2.28
N PHE A 137 -0.25 -9.55 3.32
CA PHE A 137 0.92 -8.71 3.59
C PHE A 137 1.46 -9.05 4.98
N MET A 138 2.76 -9.23 5.10
CA MET A 138 3.41 -9.65 6.33
C MET A 138 4.56 -8.71 6.69
N VAL A 139 5.07 -8.84 7.91
CA VAL A 139 6.27 -8.15 8.36
C VAL A 139 7.32 -9.19 8.75
N LYS A 140 8.56 -8.97 8.30
CA LYS A 140 9.72 -9.78 8.64
C LYS A 140 10.69 -8.99 9.49
N VAL A 141 11.11 -9.56 10.62
CA VAL A 141 12.08 -8.97 11.55
C VAL A 141 13.34 -9.82 11.58
N SER A 142 14.48 -9.19 11.34
CA SER A 142 15.79 -9.85 11.46
C SER A 142 16.30 -9.74 12.89
N LEU A 143 16.59 -10.87 13.52
CA LEU A 143 17.15 -10.99 14.86
C LEU A 143 18.51 -11.68 14.78
N PRO A 144 19.38 -11.55 15.80
CA PRO A 144 20.65 -12.26 15.82
C PRO A 144 20.52 -13.79 15.72
N GLN A 145 19.40 -14.35 16.19
CA GLN A 145 19.12 -15.80 16.20
C GLN A 145 18.41 -16.29 14.93
N GLY A 146 18.00 -15.42 14.02
CA GLY A 146 17.25 -15.75 12.81
C GLY A 146 16.21 -14.70 12.43
N GLN A 147 15.19 -15.11 11.70
CA GLN A 147 14.13 -14.22 11.23
C GLN A 147 12.78 -14.63 11.83
N VAL A 148 11.97 -13.64 12.15
CA VAL A 148 10.58 -13.83 12.61
C VAL A 148 9.66 -13.18 11.56
N VAL A 149 8.67 -13.91 11.08
CA VAL A 149 7.58 -13.37 10.23
C VAL A 149 6.35 -13.19 11.09
N VAL A 150 5.78 -12.00 11.06
CA VAL A 150 4.60 -11.62 11.83
C VAL A 150 3.46 -11.30 10.86
N ASP A 151 2.29 -11.83 11.15
CA ASP A 151 1.05 -11.42 10.51
C ASP A 151 0.53 -10.13 11.17
N PRO A 152 0.56 -8.98 10.49
CA PRO A 152 0.14 -7.72 11.10
C PRO A 152 -1.37 -7.66 11.38
N PHE A 153 -2.16 -8.54 10.77
CA PHE A 153 -3.61 -8.60 10.96
C PHE A 153 -4.00 -9.24 12.29
N THR A 154 -3.30 -10.32 12.68
CA THR A 154 -3.57 -11.08 13.90
C THR A 154 -2.55 -10.82 15.01
N GLY A 155 -1.33 -10.39 14.67
CA GLY A 155 -0.21 -10.25 15.58
C GLY A 155 0.54 -11.57 15.84
N GLU A 156 0.19 -12.64 15.14
CA GLU A 156 0.82 -13.95 15.29
C GLU A 156 2.18 -14.02 14.60
N SER A 157 3.12 -14.69 15.24
CA SER A 157 4.37 -15.09 14.59
C SER A 157 4.14 -16.39 13.86
N LEU A 158 4.49 -16.45 12.58
CA LEU A 158 4.27 -17.60 11.71
C LEU A 158 5.52 -18.47 11.65
N SER A 159 5.34 -19.78 11.80
CA SER A 159 6.37 -20.78 11.56
C SER A 159 6.63 -20.96 10.06
N ARG A 160 7.68 -21.71 9.73
CA ARG A 160 7.95 -22.07 8.33
C ARG A 160 6.80 -22.92 7.75
N GLU A 161 6.26 -23.80 8.55
CA GLU A 161 5.16 -24.69 8.20
C GLU A 161 3.88 -23.91 7.91
N ASP A 162 3.53 -22.93 8.76
CA ASP A 162 2.38 -22.03 8.54
C ASP A 162 2.50 -21.24 7.23
N LEU A 163 3.71 -20.77 6.92
CA LEU A 163 3.98 -20.02 5.68
C LEU A 163 3.86 -20.90 4.44
N ILE A 164 4.35 -22.13 4.50
CA ILE A 164 4.23 -23.11 3.40
C ILE A 164 2.76 -23.45 3.18
N GLU A 165 2.00 -23.74 4.24
CA GLU A 165 0.57 -24.03 4.14
C GLU A 165 -0.21 -22.88 3.50
N ARG A 166 0.05 -21.65 3.93
CA ARG A 166 -0.59 -20.44 3.34
C ARG A 166 -0.19 -20.21 1.88
N LEU A 167 0.97 -20.69 1.46
CA LEU A 167 1.48 -20.51 0.09
C LEU A 167 0.91 -21.54 -0.89
N GLN A 168 0.57 -22.75 -0.42
CA GLN A 168 0.11 -23.86 -1.25
C GLN A 168 -1.00 -23.50 -2.24
N PRO A 169 -2.10 -22.81 -1.87
CA PRO A 169 -3.16 -22.49 -2.81
C PRO A 169 -2.67 -21.61 -3.98
N HIS A 170 -1.76 -20.68 -3.70
CA HIS A 170 -1.18 -19.81 -4.73
C HIS A 170 -0.27 -20.62 -5.67
N GLN A 171 0.60 -21.46 -5.14
CA GLN A 171 1.50 -22.30 -5.94
C GLN A 171 0.70 -23.27 -6.84
N GLN A 172 -0.36 -23.88 -6.30
CA GLN A 172 -1.24 -24.74 -7.07
C GLN A 172 -1.94 -23.99 -8.21
N ALA A 173 -2.49 -22.80 -7.94
CA ALA A 173 -3.15 -21.98 -8.94
C ALA A 173 -2.21 -21.53 -10.08
N MET A 174 -0.93 -21.37 -9.78
CA MET A 174 0.11 -20.95 -10.75
C MET A 174 0.85 -22.13 -11.39
N GLY A 175 0.52 -23.38 -11.04
CA GLY A 175 1.22 -24.57 -11.52
C GLY A 175 2.68 -24.71 -11.01
N LEU A 176 3.00 -24.03 -9.91
CA LEU A 176 4.34 -24.00 -9.28
C LEU A 176 4.46 -25.11 -8.23
N VAL A 177 4.29 -26.37 -8.67
CA VAL A 177 4.31 -27.56 -7.82
C VAL A 177 5.33 -28.59 -8.33
N GLY A 178 5.84 -29.44 -7.45
CA GLY A 178 6.82 -30.46 -7.81
C GLY A 178 8.15 -29.82 -8.26
N ASP A 179 8.66 -30.20 -9.42
CA ASP A 179 9.93 -29.70 -9.96
C ASP A 179 9.94 -28.20 -10.28
N ASN A 180 8.75 -27.59 -10.37
CA ASN A 180 8.58 -26.14 -10.58
C ASN A 180 8.31 -25.37 -9.28
N GLU A 181 8.47 -26.00 -8.12
CA GLU A 181 8.23 -25.33 -6.83
C GLU A 181 9.19 -24.17 -6.62
N VAL A 182 8.61 -23.00 -6.31
CA VAL A 182 9.38 -21.81 -5.97
C VAL A 182 9.70 -21.83 -4.47
N PRO A 183 10.98 -21.71 -4.07
CA PRO A 183 11.36 -21.74 -2.66
C PRO A 183 10.70 -20.63 -1.84
N LEU A 184 10.24 -20.94 -0.62
CA LEU A 184 9.60 -19.99 0.31
C LEU A 184 10.41 -18.69 0.48
N GLY A 185 11.75 -18.77 0.49
CA GLY A 185 12.61 -17.60 0.64
C GLY A 185 12.41 -16.52 -0.41
N LEU A 186 11.97 -16.86 -1.62
CA LEU A 186 11.67 -15.89 -2.67
C LEU A 186 10.38 -15.10 -2.39
N TYR A 187 9.39 -15.73 -1.74
CA TYR A 187 8.17 -15.06 -1.31
C TYR A 187 8.34 -14.20 -0.04
N LEU A 188 9.49 -14.35 0.64
CA LEU A 188 9.84 -13.58 1.83
C LEU A 188 10.86 -12.46 1.53
N GLN A 189 10.99 -12.06 0.28
CA GLN A 189 11.85 -10.92 -0.08
C GLN A 189 11.26 -9.61 0.46
N PRO A 190 12.11 -8.64 0.83
CA PRO A 190 11.65 -7.32 1.25
C PRO A 190 10.80 -6.65 0.18
N CYS A 191 9.68 -6.08 0.59
CA CYS A 191 8.84 -5.23 -0.24
C CYS A 191 9.31 -3.79 -0.10
N PRO A 192 9.79 -3.13 -1.16
CA PRO A 192 10.22 -1.73 -1.11
C PRO A 192 9.07 -0.79 -0.68
N PRO A 193 9.35 0.35 -0.04
CA PRO A 193 8.34 1.31 0.39
C PRO A 193 7.40 1.75 -0.75
N ARG A 194 7.91 1.99 -1.95
CA ARG A 194 7.12 2.31 -3.15
C ARG A 194 6.09 1.22 -3.47
N ASP A 195 6.48 -0.04 -3.39
CA ASP A 195 5.60 -1.17 -3.68
C ASP A 195 4.55 -1.37 -2.56
N ILE A 196 4.89 -1.01 -1.31
CA ILE A 196 3.92 -0.99 -0.21
C ILE A 196 2.81 0.03 -0.52
N VAL A 197 3.18 1.28 -0.85
CA VAL A 197 2.22 2.32 -1.21
C VAL A 197 1.41 1.95 -2.46
N ALA A 198 2.06 1.38 -3.48
CA ALA A 198 1.38 0.89 -4.67
C ALA A 198 0.32 -0.18 -4.34
N ARG A 199 0.64 -1.10 -3.43
CA ARG A 199 -0.30 -2.14 -3.00
C ARG A 199 -1.46 -1.57 -2.18
N MET A 200 -1.22 -0.57 -1.33
CA MET A 200 -2.30 0.16 -0.63
C MET A 200 -3.26 0.81 -1.62
N LEU A 201 -2.74 1.52 -2.62
CA LEU A 201 -3.53 2.14 -3.66
C LEU A 201 -4.29 1.10 -4.52
N ARG A 202 -3.67 -0.02 -4.86
CA ARG A 202 -4.34 -1.10 -5.61
C ARG A 202 -5.48 -1.76 -4.83
N ASN A 203 -5.36 -1.87 -3.51
CA ASN A 203 -6.48 -2.33 -2.67
C ASN A 203 -7.67 -1.36 -2.76
N LEU A 204 -7.44 -0.05 -2.66
CA LEU A 204 -8.47 0.97 -2.83
C LEU A 204 -9.04 0.99 -4.26
N LYS A 205 -8.17 0.86 -5.27
CA LYS A 205 -8.55 0.74 -6.69
C LYS A 205 -9.56 -0.38 -6.90
N GLU A 206 -9.32 -1.55 -6.32
CA GLU A 206 -10.21 -2.70 -6.43
C GLU A 206 -11.54 -2.48 -5.72
N ILE A 207 -11.54 -1.88 -4.53
CA ILE A 207 -12.75 -1.53 -3.78
C ILE A 207 -13.62 -0.56 -4.60
N HIS A 208 -13.03 0.55 -5.07
CA HIS A 208 -13.77 1.56 -5.81
C HIS A 208 -14.22 1.07 -7.19
N ARG A 209 -13.42 0.22 -7.85
CA ARG A 209 -13.81 -0.43 -9.10
C ARG A 209 -15.02 -1.33 -8.93
N THR A 210 -15.04 -2.15 -7.87
CA THR A 210 -16.15 -3.05 -7.56
C THR A 210 -17.43 -2.30 -7.19
N ALA A 211 -17.29 -1.13 -6.56
CA ALA A 211 -18.39 -0.25 -6.20
C ALA A 211 -18.83 0.67 -7.36
N GLU A 212 -18.13 0.65 -8.50
CA GLU A 212 -18.32 1.58 -9.64
C GLU A 212 -18.21 3.07 -9.21
N ASP A 213 -17.43 3.34 -8.16
CA ASP A 213 -17.18 4.71 -7.70
C ASP A 213 -16.07 5.35 -8.55
N TRP A 214 -16.45 5.79 -9.74
CA TRP A 214 -15.52 6.32 -10.73
C TRP A 214 -14.73 7.55 -10.26
N PRO A 215 -15.31 8.51 -9.51
CA PRO A 215 -14.53 9.65 -8.99
C PRO A 215 -13.40 9.23 -8.04
N ARG A 216 -13.68 8.36 -7.05
CA ARG A 216 -12.66 7.86 -6.13
C ARG A 216 -11.66 6.95 -6.84
N LEU A 217 -12.14 6.13 -7.79
CA LEU A 217 -11.27 5.30 -8.62
C LEU A 217 -10.29 6.14 -9.46
N LEU A 218 -10.74 7.31 -9.98
CA LEU A 218 -9.86 8.23 -10.69
C LEU A 218 -8.76 8.78 -9.77
N ALA A 219 -9.12 9.28 -8.59
CA ALA A 219 -8.16 9.83 -7.63
C ALA A 219 -7.05 8.81 -7.27
N VAL A 220 -7.43 7.56 -7.00
CA VAL A 220 -6.48 6.46 -6.76
C VAL A 220 -5.61 6.17 -7.99
N SER A 221 -6.21 6.14 -9.19
CA SER A 221 -5.48 5.87 -10.43
C SER A 221 -4.48 6.98 -10.78
N GLU A 222 -4.82 8.24 -10.48
CA GLU A 222 -3.90 9.37 -10.63
C GLU A 222 -2.66 9.22 -9.76
N ARG A 223 -2.82 8.78 -8.49
CA ARG A 223 -1.70 8.51 -7.59
C ARG A 223 -0.86 7.33 -8.07
N LEU A 224 -1.48 6.25 -8.57
CA LEU A 224 -0.76 5.10 -9.11
C LEU A 224 0.10 5.47 -10.32
N VAL A 225 -0.42 6.28 -11.25
CA VAL A 225 0.36 6.75 -12.40
C VAL A 225 1.54 7.64 -11.98
N ARG A 226 1.39 8.47 -10.92
CA ARG A 226 2.50 9.26 -10.37
C ARG A 226 3.54 8.41 -9.64
N LEU A 227 3.07 7.42 -8.89
CA LEU A 227 3.93 6.51 -8.13
C LEU A 227 4.73 5.56 -9.04
N LEU A 228 4.09 5.08 -10.11
CA LEU A 228 4.60 4.04 -11.00
C LEU A 228 4.60 4.50 -12.47
N PRO A 229 5.39 5.51 -12.85
CA PRO A 229 5.31 6.16 -14.17
C PRO A 229 5.71 5.24 -15.34
N THR A 230 6.36 4.11 -15.08
CA THR A 230 6.77 3.12 -16.08
C THR A 230 5.85 1.89 -16.15
N VAL A 231 4.81 1.83 -15.29
CA VAL A 231 3.83 0.75 -15.29
C VAL A 231 2.64 1.18 -16.15
N TRP A 232 2.71 0.85 -17.43
CA TRP A 232 1.75 1.31 -18.44
C TRP A 232 0.32 0.82 -18.19
N ASP A 233 0.13 -0.30 -17.52
CA ASP A 233 -1.19 -0.78 -17.10
C ASP A 233 -1.93 0.23 -16.21
N GLU A 234 -1.23 0.96 -15.33
CA GLU A 234 -1.86 1.98 -14.51
C GLU A 234 -2.32 3.19 -15.35
N LEU A 235 -1.58 3.53 -16.40
CA LEU A 235 -1.98 4.56 -17.36
C LEU A 235 -3.22 4.14 -18.16
N ARG A 236 -3.26 2.88 -18.67
CA ARG A 236 -4.44 2.29 -19.31
C ARG A 236 -5.66 2.38 -18.40
N ASP A 237 -5.52 1.92 -17.17
CA ASP A 237 -6.62 1.83 -16.22
C ASP A 237 -7.17 3.22 -15.89
N ARG A 238 -6.30 4.23 -15.72
CA ARG A 238 -6.73 5.63 -15.58
C ARG A 238 -7.47 6.13 -16.82
N GLY A 239 -6.97 5.84 -18.01
CA GLY A 239 -7.62 6.19 -19.27
C GLY A 239 -9.03 5.61 -19.41
N LEU A 240 -9.22 4.36 -18.97
CA LEU A 240 -10.54 3.73 -18.96
C LEU A 240 -11.50 4.42 -17.97
N VAL A 241 -11.03 4.73 -16.76
CA VAL A 241 -11.82 5.46 -15.75
C VAL A 241 -12.19 6.86 -16.22
N LEU A 242 -11.26 7.58 -16.86
CA LEU A 242 -11.53 8.89 -17.46
C LEU A 242 -12.62 8.81 -18.55
N ALA A 243 -12.64 7.73 -19.33
CA ALA A 243 -13.68 7.51 -20.33
C ALA A 243 -15.06 7.28 -19.71
N GLU A 244 -15.16 6.55 -18.58
CA GLU A 244 -16.42 6.36 -17.85
C GLU A 244 -16.93 7.68 -17.25
N LEU A 245 -16.03 8.57 -16.84
CA LEU A 245 -16.37 9.91 -16.34
C LEU A 245 -16.66 10.94 -17.46
N GLY A 246 -16.53 10.57 -18.73
CA GLY A 246 -16.74 11.48 -19.86
C GLY A 246 -15.57 12.44 -20.14
N HIS A 247 -14.43 12.28 -19.48
CA HIS A 247 -13.21 13.05 -19.71
C HIS A 247 -12.46 12.53 -20.96
N LEU A 248 -13.15 12.53 -22.11
CA LEU A 248 -12.73 11.83 -23.33
C LEU A 248 -11.37 12.25 -23.87
N GLN A 249 -11.01 13.55 -23.79
CA GLN A 249 -9.73 14.06 -24.27
C GLN A 249 -8.54 13.53 -23.42
N GLN A 250 -8.73 13.39 -22.11
CA GLN A 250 -7.72 12.85 -21.21
C GLN A 250 -7.62 11.33 -21.39
N ALA A 251 -8.77 10.66 -21.50
CA ALA A 251 -8.84 9.22 -21.79
C ALA A 251 -8.13 8.86 -23.10
N GLU A 252 -8.34 9.66 -24.17
CA GLU A 252 -7.68 9.47 -25.46
C GLU A 252 -6.16 9.52 -25.32
N ARG A 253 -5.63 10.52 -24.60
CA ARG A 253 -4.18 10.66 -24.38
C ARG A 253 -3.58 9.50 -23.62
N ASP A 254 -4.24 9.06 -22.54
CA ASP A 254 -3.75 7.96 -21.71
C ASP A 254 -3.75 6.64 -22.47
N LEU A 255 -4.88 6.32 -23.16
CA LEU A 255 -4.97 5.06 -23.91
C LEU A 255 -4.05 5.03 -25.14
N ALA A 256 -3.86 6.18 -25.81
CA ALA A 256 -2.89 6.29 -26.88
C ALA A 256 -1.45 6.12 -26.36
N GLY A 257 -1.12 6.71 -25.19
CA GLY A 257 0.16 6.55 -24.52
C GLY A 257 0.43 5.08 -24.13
N TYR A 258 -0.55 4.39 -23.58
CA TYR A 258 -0.45 2.95 -23.29
C TYR A 258 -0.15 2.14 -24.56
N LEU A 259 -0.94 2.31 -25.62
CA LEU A 259 -0.78 1.57 -26.86
C LEU A 259 0.56 1.81 -27.56
N ALA A 260 1.18 2.97 -27.32
CA ALA A 260 2.50 3.28 -27.86
C ALA A 260 3.66 2.53 -27.16
N GLN A 261 3.41 2.01 -25.96
CA GLN A 261 4.43 1.35 -25.12
C GLN A 261 4.18 -0.15 -24.93
N ALA A 262 2.94 -0.62 -25.10
CA ALA A 262 2.51 -1.98 -24.81
C ALA A 262 2.23 -2.75 -26.11
N ASP A 263 3.26 -3.03 -26.90
CA ASP A 263 3.13 -3.67 -28.22
C ASP A 263 2.56 -5.09 -28.13
N ASP A 264 2.96 -5.88 -27.15
CA ASP A 264 2.57 -7.29 -26.97
C ASP A 264 1.46 -7.48 -25.91
N ALA A 265 0.75 -6.41 -25.52
CA ALA A 265 -0.27 -6.50 -24.49
C ALA A 265 -1.48 -7.34 -24.94
N PRO A 266 -1.97 -8.27 -24.11
CA PRO A 266 -3.08 -9.18 -24.46
C PRO A 266 -4.39 -8.43 -24.71
N ASP A 267 -4.57 -7.26 -24.15
CA ASP A 267 -5.77 -6.41 -24.26
C ASP A 267 -5.64 -5.33 -25.37
N ARG A 268 -4.52 -5.28 -26.09
CA ARG A 268 -4.24 -4.28 -27.12
C ARG A 268 -5.38 -4.08 -28.13
N ALA A 269 -6.00 -5.15 -28.58
CA ALA A 269 -7.09 -5.07 -29.54
C ALA A 269 -8.34 -4.39 -28.94
N ALA A 270 -8.67 -4.72 -27.68
CA ALA A 270 -9.81 -4.13 -26.97
C ALA A 270 -9.58 -2.65 -26.71
N ILE A 271 -8.37 -2.28 -26.25
CA ILE A 271 -8.02 -0.87 -25.96
C ILE A 271 -7.97 -0.07 -27.28
N THR A 272 -7.48 -0.63 -28.37
CA THR A 272 -7.50 0.02 -29.69
C THR A 272 -8.93 0.32 -30.13
N GLN A 273 -9.87 -0.62 -29.91
CA GLN A 273 -11.27 -0.39 -30.23
C GLN A 273 -11.86 0.70 -29.36
N ARG A 274 -11.63 0.67 -28.04
CA ARG A 274 -12.12 1.71 -27.11
C ARG A 274 -11.61 3.10 -27.50
N LEU A 275 -10.35 3.20 -27.87
CA LEU A 275 -9.74 4.47 -28.34
C LEU A 275 -10.40 4.99 -29.61
N ARG A 276 -10.74 4.12 -30.58
CA ARG A 276 -11.49 4.52 -31.80
C ARG A 276 -12.87 5.08 -31.45
N ASP A 277 -13.58 4.45 -30.51
CA ASP A 277 -14.91 4.88 -30.10
C ASP A 277 -14.86 6.23 -29.40
N ILE A 278 -13.84 6.45 -28.52
CA ILE A 278 -13.59 7.75 -27.89
C ILE A 278 -13.31 8.84 -28.94
N ARG A 279 -12.46 8.55 -29.93
CA ARG A 279 -12.14 9.52 -31.02
C ARG A 279 -13.36 9.88 -31.86
N ARG A 280 -14.25 8.94 -32.12
CA ARG A 280 -15.54 9.22 -32.80
C ARG A 280 -16.47 10.10 -31.99
N ALA A 281 -16.44 9.96 -30.65
CA ALA A 281 -17.27 10.78 -29.76
C ALA A 281 -16.72 12.20 -29.55
N LEU A 282 -15.44 12.44 -29.87
CA LEU A 282 -14.79 13.74 -29.81
C LEU A 282 -15.02 14.60 -31.08
N HIS A 283 -15.46 13.97 -32.17
CA HIS A 283 -15.73 14.60 -33.48
C HIS A 283 -17.19 14.50 -33.85
#